data_12280250a25d2c20296d3655a02c3c0c
#
_entry.id   12280250a25d2c20296d3655a02c3c0c
#
_cell.length_a   1.000
_cell.length_b   1.000
_cell.length_c   1.000
_cell.angle_alpha   90.00
_cell.angle_beta   90.00
_cell.angle_gamma   90.00
#
_symmetry.space_group_name_H-M   'P 1'
#
loop_
_entity.id
_entity.type
_entity.pdbx_description
1 polymer ?
#
loop_
_entity_poly.entity_id
_entity_poly.type
_entity_poly.pdbx_seq_one_letter_code
_entity_poly.pdbx_strand_id
1 'polypeptide(L)'
;IQNRSYIQRSKRSPVYSYTIDKEGNDVYALYGATQTQSNSFGSVTSYQQMYGQFAIDYDRRFGDHGIRASVMGDTRNVLVNYDLPQLPSNIIADVSYDYANKYFAQIAMSESYYNRYAPDRRWGTFYAFGLGWDMNKESFMENVDWMNLFKIRGTFGKTGNGLDNTGYYTYQQTFSSNVATGYPLGTNLGAGNITTENSPLANPFLTWEKAYKLNLGIDLALFNNRLK
;
A
#
# COMPACT_ATOMS: atom_id res chain seq x y z
N ILE A 1 15.72 -7.70 4.88
CA ILE A 1 15.71 -7.08 6.22
C ILE A 1 16.75 -5.98 6.21
N GLN A 2 16.34 -4.74 6.48
CA GLN A 2 17.26 -3.63 6.62
C GLN A 2 17.13 -3.06 8.03
N ASN A 3 18.20 -3.17 8.81
CA ASN A 3 18.26 -2.69 10.19
C ASN A 3 19.47 -1.78 10.33
N ARG A 4 19.29 -0.54 10.77
CA ARG A 4 20.39 0.40 11.03
C ARG A 4 20.33 0.86 12.46
N SER A 5 21.42 0.67 13.19
CA SER A 5 21.60 1.20 14.53
C SER A 5 22.96 1.89 14.63
N TYR A 6 23.06 2.91 15.45
CA TYR A 6 24.32 3.58 15.74
C TYR A 6 24.40 3.95 17.21
N ILE A 7 25.61 3.97 17.72
CA ILE A 7 25.92 4.46 19.06
C ILE A 7 26.66 5.78 18.92
N GLN A 8 26.06 6.85 19.42
CA GLN A 8 26.72 8.13 19.53
C GLN A 8 27.36 8.24 20.90
N ARG A 9 28.66 8.49 20.92
CA ARG A 9 29.43 8.71 22.15
C ARG A 9 29.85 10.16 22.22
N SER A 10 29.57 10.84 23.31
CA SER A 10 30.02 12.18 23.55
C SER A 10 30.74 12.25 24.89
N LYS A 11 31.91 12.86 24.89
CA LYS A 11 32.68 13.13 26.09
C LYS A 11 33.28 14.56 25.96
N ARG A 12 33.13 15.33 27.01
CA ARG A 12 33.83 16.60 27.11
C ARG A 12 34.87 16.52 28.21
N SER A 13 36.11 16.95 27.87
CA SER A 13 37.17 17.11 28.82
C SER A 13 37.47 18.60 28.96
N PRO A 14 37.74 19.08 30.17
CA PRO A 14 38.16 20.47 30.34
C PRO A 14 39.50 20.71 29.64
N VAL A 15 39.69 21.94 29.17
CA VAL A 15 40.90 22.39 28.56
C VAL A 15 41.53 23.43 29.50
N TYR A 16 42.81 23.34 29.74
CA TYR A 16 43.55 24.35 30.50
C TYR A 16 44.11 25.37 29.57
N SER A 17 43.90 26.67 29.82
CA SER A 17 44.68 27.76 29.22
C SER A 17 45.84 28.06 30.13
N TYR A 18 46.98 28.25 29.51
CA TYR A 18 48.22 28.66 30.18
C TYR A 18 48.46 30.17 29.94
N THR A 19 48.72 30.87 31.02
CA THR A 19 49.14 32.28 31.01
C THR A 19 50.22 32.49 32.08
N ILE A 20 51.01 33.53 31.92
CA ILE A 20 51.97 33.96 32.92
C ILE A 20 51.40 35.21 33.60
N ASP A 21 51.37 35.25 34.92
CA ASP A 21 50.93 36.39 35.68
C ASP A 21 51.94 37.57 35.64
N LYS A 22 51.59 38.69 36.21
CA LYS A 22 52.44 39.90 36.24
C LYS A 22 53.70 39.71 37.11
N GLU A 23 53.76 38.69 37.91
CA GLU A 23 54.82 38.32 38.82
C GLU A 23 55.73 37.21 38.24
N GLY A 24 55.41 36.74 37.01
CA GLY A 24 56.20 35.75 36.28
C GLY A 24 55.83 34.28 36.63
N ASN A 25 54.77 34.06 37.35
CA ASN A 25 54.34 32.69 37.68
C ASN A 25 53.39 32.07 36.62
N ASP A 26 53.48 30.77 36.46
CA ASP A 26 52.62 30.02 35.56
C ASP A 26 51.19 29.92 36.13
N VAL A 27 50.21 30.37 35.37
CA VAL A 27 48.79 30.33 35.73
C VAL A 27 48.05 29.45 34.76
N TYR A 28 47.38 28.45 35.27
CA TYR A 28 46.54 27.52 34.52
C TYR A 28 45.06 27.78 34.85
N ALA A 29 44.30 28.26 33.88
CA ALA A 29 42.86 28.44 34.04
C ALA A 29 42.12 27.30 33.38
N LEU A 30 41.15 26.69 34.10
CA LEU A 30 40.34 25.61 33.59
C LEU A 30 39.17 26.18 32.80
N TYR A 31 39.09 25.81 31.53
CA TYR A 31 37.95 26.12 30.68
C TYR A 31 37.07 24.87 30.43
N GLY A 32 35.77 25.00 30.68
CA GLY A 32 34.78 23.97 30.50
C GLY A 32 34.64 23.02 31.71
N ALA A 33 33.57 22.31 31.74
CA ALA A 33 33.27 21.29 32.75
C ALA A 33 33.52 19.87 32.21
N THR A 34 34.03 18.99 33.07
CA THR A 34 34.11 17.57 32.75
C THR A 34 32.71 17.01 32.65
N GLN A 35 32.37 16.52 31.48
CA GLN A 35 31.15 15.70 31.31
C GLN A 35 31.54 14.22 31.22
N THR A 36 30.91 13.40 32.02
CA THR A 36 31.01 11.95 31.87
C THR A 36 30.61 11.54 30.47
N GLN A 37 31.23 10.48 29.97
CA GLN A 37 30.83 9.92 28.67
C GLN A 37 29.37 9.57 28.68
N SER A 38 28.60 10.18 27.81
CA SER A 38 27.24 9.78 27.55
C SER A 38 27.19 8.96 26.26
N ASN A 39 26.46 7.85 26.32
CA ASN A 39 26.18 7.03 25.16
C ASN A 39 24.70 7.19 24.82
N SER A 40 24.41 7.64 23.62
CA SER A 40 23.04 7.60 23.09
C SER A 40 22.95 6.52 22.03
N PHE A 41 21.90 5.72 22.14
CA PHE A 41 21.61 4.69 21.16
C PHE A 41 20.56 5.24 20.19
N GLY A 42 20.90 5.35 18.93
CA GLY A 42 19.97 5.72 17.87
C GLY A 42 19.59 4.48 17.06
N SER A 43 18.29 4.24 16.90
CA SER A 43 17.80 3.26 15.96
C SER A 43 17.18 3.94 14.75
N VAL A 44 17.48 3.44 13.59
CA VAL A 44 16.82 3.82 12.35
C VAL A 44 15.71 2.83 12.08
N THR A 45 14.68 3.26 11.39
CA THR A 45 13.53 2.46 10.96
C THR A 45 13.96 1.06 10.49
N SER A 46 13.45 0.04 11.13
CA SER A 46 13.55 -1.33 10.67
C SER A 46 12.45 -1.58 9.65
N TYR A 47 12.82 -2.08 8.48
CA TYR A 47 11.89 -2.45 7.42
C TYR A 47 12.15 -3.89 6.98
N GLN A 48 11.10 -4.70 7.03
CA GLN A 48 11.13 -6.07 6.56
C GLN A 48 9.96 -6.30 5.62
N GLN A 49 10.22 -6.88 4.47
CA GLN A 49 9.20 -7.28 3.51
C GLN A 49 9.44 -8.71 3.06
N MET A 50 8.39 -9.51 3.08
CA MET A 50 8.33 -10.82 2.46
C MET A 50 7.21 -10.81 1.43
N TYR A 51 7.46 -11.42 0.28
CA TYR A 51 6.49 -11.55 -0.81
C TYR A 51 6.47 -12.99 -1.30
N GLY A 52 5.29 -13.52 -1.49
CA GLY A 52 5.06 -14.82 -2.08
C GLY A 52 3.98 -14.74 -3.16
N GLN A 53 4.20 -15.44 -4.27
CA GLN A 53 3.26 -15.49 -5.39
C GLN A 53 3.22 -16.89 -5.97
N PHE A 54 2.05 -17.32 -6.42
CA PHE A 54 1.88 -18.47 -7.29
C PHE A 54 0.97 -18.09 -8.47
N ALA A 55 1.15 -18.76 -9.61
CA ALA A 55 0.28 -18.61 -10.76
C ALA A 55 0.14 -19.95 -11.50
N ILE A 56 -1.04 -20.19 -12.03
CA ILE A 56 -1.36 -21.31 -12.92
C ILE A 56 -2.07 -20.74 -14.12
N ASP A 57 -1.50 -21.01 -15.30
CA ASP A 57 -2.02 -20.55 -16.58
C ASP A 57 -2.41 -21.71 -17.46
N TYR A 58 -3.52 -21.57 -18.14
CA TYR A 58 -4.02 -22.49 -19.15
C TYR A 58 -4.32 -21.72 -20.43
N ASP A 59 -3.75 -22.14 -21.55
CA ASP A 59 -3.99 -21.56 -22.88
C ASP A 59 -4.17 -22.69 -23.89
N ARG A 60 -5.32 -22.74 -24.52
CA ARG A 60 -5.59 -23.75 -25.54
C ARG A 60 -6.60 -23.28 -26.59
N ARG A 61 -6.36 -23.71 -27.84
CA ARG A 61 -7.28 -23.51 -28.97
C ARG A 61 -7.86 -24.86 -29.43
N PHE A 62 -9.18 -24.89 -29.61
CA PHE A 62 -9.95 -26.01 -30.11
C PHE A 62 -10.67 -25.58 -31.38
N GLY A 63 -10.07 -25.80 -32.55
CA GLY A 63 -10.60 -25.26 -33.80
C GLY A 63 -10.71 -23.73 -33.73
N ASP A 64 -11.91 -23.20 -33.88
CA ASP A 64 -12.20 -21.77 -33.84
C ASP A 64 -12.32 -21.21 -32.41
N HIS A 65 -12.31 -22.06 -31.38
CA HIS A 65 -12.48 -21.67 -30.01
C HIS A 65 -11.13 -21.50 -29.30
N GLY A 66 -10.79 -20.31 -28.85
CA GLY A 66 -9.66 -20.02 -28.00
C GLY A 66 -10.10 -19.83 -26.55
N ILE A 67 -9.45 -20.52 -25.62
CA ILE A 67 -9.68 -20.38 -24.18
C ILE A 67 -8.35 -20.10 -23.52
N ARG A 68 -8.32 -19.04 -22.73
CA ARG A 68 -7.21 -18.72 -21.84
C ARG A 68 -7.77 -18.50 -20.45
N ALA A 69 -7.21 -19.16 -19.46
CA ALA A 69 -7.58 -19.02 -18.07
C ALA A 69 -6.34 -18.90 -17.20
N SER A 70 -6.37 -18.03 -16.20
CA SER A 70 -5.32 -17.92 -15.21
C SER A 70 -5.88 -17.84 -13.81
N VAL A 71 -5.15 -18.39 -12.85
CA VAL A 71 -5.39 -18.22 -11.43
C VAL A 71 -4.07 -17.83 -10.78
N MET A 72 -4.08 -16.71 -10.09
CA MET A 72 -2.91 -16.18 -9.39
C MET A 72 -3.26 -15.88 -7.94
N GLY A 73 -2.34 -16.20 -7.03
CA GLY A 73 -2.42 -15.78 -5.64
C GLY A 73 -1.15 -15.09 -5.23
N ASP A 74 -1.27 -13.99 -4.51
CA ASP A 74 -0.13 -13.29 -3.92
C ASP A 74 -0.40 -12.88 -2.48
N THR A 75 0.67 -12.81 -1.72
CA THR A 75 0.66 -12.28 -0.36
C THR A 75 1.92 -11.48 -0.08
N ARG A 76 1.76 -10.40 0.66
CA ARG A 76 2.87 -9.56 1.07
C ARG A 76 2.79 -9.33 2.58
N ASN A 77 3.90 -9.53 3.27
CA ASN A 77 4.05 -9.21 4.68
C ASN A 77 5.04 -8.04 4.79
N VAL A 78 4.57 -6.91 5.29
CA VAL A 78 5.39 -5.71 5.50
C VAL A 78 5.39 -5.37 6.97
N LEU A 79 6.58 -5.34 7.57
CA LEU A 79 6.81 -4.99 8.97
C LEU A 79 7.70 -3.75 9.04
N VAL A 80 7.23 -2.71 9.72
CA VAL A 80 7.95 -1.45 9.90
C VAL A 80 8.09 -1.17 11.39
N ASN A 81 9.32 -0.90 11.86
CA ASN A 81 9.63 -0.54 13.25
C ASN A 81 9.12 -1.55 14.30
N TYR A 82 9.09 -2.84 13.96
CA TYR A 82 8.58 -3.89 14.85
C TYR A 82 7.10 -3.71 15.26
N ASP A 83 6.37 -2.92 14.48
CA ASP A 83 4.93 -2.74 14.62
C ASP A 83 4.17 -3.97 14.07
N LEU A 84 2.86 -3.95 14.11
CA LEU A 84 2.05 -5.04 13.56
C LEU A 84 2.24 -5.16 12.04
N PRO A 85 2.34 -6.38 11.48
CA PRO A 85 2.56 -6.56 10.07
C PRO A 85 1.34 -6.14 9.24
N GLN A 86 1.60 -5.55 8.08
CA GLN A 86 0.61 -5.34 7.05
C GLN A 86 0.60 -6.56 6.14
N LEU A 87 -0.57 -7.15 5.96
CA LEU A 87 -0.76 -8.41 5.22
C LEU A 87 -1.79 -8.25 4.10
N PRO A 88 -1.52 -7.48 3.03
CA PRO A 88 -2.34 -7.54 1.84
C PRO A 88 -2.11 -8.89 1.13
N SER A 89 -3.21 -9.52 0.74
CA SER A 89 -3.18 -10.78 0.00
C SER A 89 -4.30 -10.79 -1.03
N ASN A 90 -4.06 -11.40 -2.20
CA ASN A 90 -5.03 -11.45 -3.28
C ASN A 90 -5.10 -12.84 -3.87
N ILE A 91 -6.29 -13.21 -4.31
CA ILE A 91 -6.53 -14.33 -5.22
C ILE A 91 -7.25 -13.75 -6.42
N ILE A 92 -6.70 -13.97 -7.61
CA ILE A 92 -7.20 -13.43 -8.86
C ILE A 92 -7.43 -14.61 -9.80
N ALA A 93 -8.59 -14.64 -10.42
CA ALA A 93 -8.91 -15.58 -11.49
C ALA A 93 -9.41 -14.80 -12.70
N ASP A 94 -8.93 -15.16 -13.86
CA ASP A 94 -9.41 -14.59 -15.09
C ASP A 94 -9.61 -15.67 -16.15
N VAL A 95 -10.66 -15.48 -16.98
CA VAL A 95 -10.95 -16.35 -18.13
C VAL A 95 -11.24 -15.46 -19.31
N SER A 96 -10.51 -15.67 -20.40
CA SER A 96 -10.81 -15.07 -21.67
C SER A 96 -11.11 -16.14 -22.72
N TYR A 97 -12.11 -15.86 -23.52
CA TYR A 97 -12.59 -16.72 -24.59
C TYR A 97 -12.66 -15.92 -25.89
N ASP A 98 -12.23 -16.53 -26.98
CA ASP A 98 -12.45 -16.03 -28.31
C ASP A 98 -13.06 -17.11 -29.22
N TYR A 99 -13.96 -16.68 -30.09
CA TYR A 99 -14.49 -17.51 -31.17
C TYR A 99 -14.07 -16.93 -32.52
N ALA A 100 -13.38 -17.77 -33.29
CA ALA A 100 -12.88 -17.47 -34.65
C ALA A 100 -12.02 -16.17 -34.72
N ASN A 101 -11.45 -15.73 -33.59
CA ASN A 101 -10.84 -14.41 -33.41
C ASN A 101 -11.73 -13.23 -33.78
N LYS A 102 -13.05 -13.41 -33.81
CA LYS A 102 -14.05 -12.39 -34.11
C LYS A 102 -14.75 -11.89 -32.86
N TYR A 103 -15.19 -12.79 -32.01
CA TYR A 103 -15.92 -12.49 -30.78
C TYR A 103 -15.03 -12.77 -29.59
N PHE A 104 -15.00 -11.86 -28.67
CA PHE A 104 -14.16 -11.92 -27.48
C PHE A 104 -15.00 -11.72 -26.23
N ALA A 105 -14.82 -12.55 -25.22
CA ALA A 105 -15.41 -12.39 -23.92
C ALA A 105 -14.33 -12.58 -22.85
N GLN A 106 -14.36 -11.78 -21.81
CA GLN A 106 -13.45 -11.91 -20.67
C GLN A 106 -14.19 -11.70 -19.36
N ILE A 107 -13.86 -12.50 -18.37
CA ILE A 107 -14.33 -12.38 -17.00
C ILE A 107 -13.09 -12.43 -16.11
N ALA A 108 -12.93 -11.42 -15.26
CA ALA A 108 -11.94 -11.42 -14.22
C ALA A 108 -12.60 -11.23 -12.86
N MET A 109 -12.11 -11.92 -11.84
CA MET A 109 -12.56 -11.83 -10.47
C MET A 109 -11.37 -11.82 -9.53
N SER A 110 -11.41 -10.98 -8.50
CA SER A 110 -10.41 -10.99 -7.45
C SER A 110 -11.05 -10.93 -6.07
N GLU A 111 -10.48 -11.70 -5.17
CA GLU A 111 -10.76 -11.67 -3.75
C GLU A 111 -9.52 -11.14 -3.05
N SER A 112 -9.65 -9.97 -2.42
CA SER A 112 -8.55 -9.25 -1.79
C SER A 112 -8.75 -9.20 -0.28
N TYR A 113 -7.68 -9.45 0.46
CA TYR A 113 -7.63 -9.44 1.92
C TYR A 113 -6.73 -8.33 2.43
N TYR A 114 -7.18 -7.63 3.48
CA TYR A 114 -6.35 -6.66 4.18
C TYR A 114 -6.62 -6.70 5.68
N ASN A 115 -5.58 -6.96 6.47
CA ASN A 115 -5.70 -7.22 7.90
C ASN A 115 -5.97 -5.99 8.78
N ARG A 116 -5.92 -4.77 8.23
CA ARG A 116 -6.18 -3.53 8.97
C ARG A 116 -7.66 -3.19 9.15
N TYR A 117 -8.53 -3.83 8.39
CA TYR A 117 -9.98 -3.68 8.57
C TYR A 117 -10.52 -4.55 9.70
N ALA A 118 -11.73 -4.24 10.16
CA ALA A 118 -12.46 -5.09 11.10
C ALA A 118 -12.56 -6.53 10.56
N PRO A 119 -12.55 -7.56 11.42
CA PRO A 119 -12.47 -8.96 10.98
C PRO A 119 -13.50 -9.37 9.93
N ASP A 120 -14.71 -8.82 10.02
CA ASP A 120 -15.85 -9.05 9.11
C ASP A 120 -15.75 -8.25 7.80
N ARG A 121 -14.75 -7.34 7.66
CA ARG A 121 -14.61 -6.41 6.51
C ARG A 121 -13.26 -6.50 5.81
N ARG A 122 -12.44 -7.47 6.19
CA ARG A 122 -11.08 -7.65 5.66
C ARG A 122 -11.07 -8.10 4.21
N TRP A 123 -12.11 -8.76 3.76
CA TRP A 123 -12.23 -9.27 2.41
C TRP A 123 -12.99 -8.31 1.49
N GLY A 124 -12.51 -8.18 0.28
CA GLY A 124 -13.12 -7.37 -0.78
C GLY A 124 -13.19 -8.15 -2.08
N THR A 125 -14.39 -8.32 -2.62
CA THR A 125 -14.65 -8.99 -3.90
C THR A 125 -14.76 -7.95 -5.00
N PHE A 126 -13.97 -8.12 -6.06
CA PHE A 126 -13.94 -7.27 -7.24
C PHE A 126 -14.08 -8.11 -8.50
N TYR A 127 -14.66 -7.54 -9.53
CA TYR A 127 -14.91 -8.25 -10.78
C TYR A 127 -14.87 -7.31 -11.98
N ALA A 128 -14.58 -7.87 -13.14
CA ALA A 128 -14.64 -7.18 -14.41
C ALA A 128 -15.16 -8.13 -15.50
N PHE A 129 -15.93 -7.57 -16.43
CA PHE A 129 -16.43 -8.22 -17.61
C PHE A 129 -16.02 -7.43 -18.83
N GLY A 130 -15.63 -8.10 -19.89
CA GLY A 130 -15.27 -7.51 -21.16
C GLY A 130 -15.89 -8.26 -22.31
N LEU A 131 -16.40 -7.52 -23.31
CA LEU A 131 -16.84 -8.05 -24.57
C LEU A 131 -16.16 -7.29 -25.69
N GLY A 132 -15.84 -8.00 -26.78
CA GLY A 132 -15.26 -7.40 -27.97
C GLY A 132 -15.77 -8.11 -29.22
N TRP A 133 -15.97 -7.35 -30.27
CA TRP A 133 -16.37 -7.84 -31.58
C TRP A 133 -15.51 -7.20 -32.68
N ASP A 134 -14.79 -8.04 -33.40
CA ASP A 134 -14.01 -7.65 -34.56
C ASP A 134 -14.87 -7.78 -35.82
N MET A 135 -15.55 -6.71 -36.18
CA MET A 135 -16.48 -6.65 -37.29
C MET A 135 -15.76 -6.81 -38.63
N ASN A 136 -14.48 -6.48 -38.69
CA ASN A 136 -13.70 -6.57 -39.93
C ASN A 136 -13.57 -8.00 -40.46
N LYS A 137 -13.79 -8.99 -39.61
CA LYS A 137 -13.70 -10.42 -39.96
C LYS A 137 -15.06 -11.01 -40.32
N GLU A 138 -16.09 -10.20 -40.42
CA GLU A 138 -17.40 -10.64 -40.84
C GLU A 138 -17.53 -10.64 -42.36
N SER A 139 -18.34 -11.54 -42.90
CA SER A 139 -18.53 -11.69 -44.32
C SER A 139 -19.08 -10.44 -45.02
N PHE A 140 -19.88 -9.62 -44.31
CA PHE A 140 -20.39 -8.35 -44.84
C PHE A 140 -19.30 -7.28 -44.98
N MET A 141 -18.12 -7.46 -44.38
CA MET A 141 -16.96 -6.55 -44.47
C MET A 141 -15.92 -7.02 -45.50
N GLU A 142 -16.04 -8.21 -46.09
CA GLU A 142 -15.05 -8.77 -47.01
C GLU A 142 -14.74 -7.86 -48.23
N ASN A 143 -15.68 -7.04 -48.67
CA ASN A 143 -15.48 -6.12 -49.79
C ASN A 143 -15.07 -4.69 -49.38
N VAL A 144 -14.69 -4.48 -48.13
CA VAL A 144 -14.35 -3.15 -47.58
C VAL A 144 -12.82 -3.05 -47.40
N ASP A 145 -12.09 -2.97 -48.53
CA ASP A 145 -10.62 -3.01 -48.54
C ASP A 145 -9.92 -1.82 -47.82
N TRP A 146 -10.64 -0.69 -47.70
CA TRP A 146 -10.08 0.51 -47.07
C TRP A 146 -10.11 0.46 -45.56
N MET A 147 -10.85 -0.49 -44.93
CA MET A 147 -10.98 -0.67 -43.49
C MET A 147 -10.22 -1.93 -43.07
N ASN A 148 -9.09 -1.76 -42.38
CA ASN A 148 -8.22 -2.88 -41.98
C ASN A 148 -8.54 -3.40 -40.58
N LEU A 149 -9.17 -2.59 -39.74
CA LEU A 149 -9.67 -2.97 -38.43
C LEU A 149 -10.94 -2.19 -38.12
N PHE A 150 -11.96 -2.89 -37.67
CA PHE A 150 -13.14 -2.31 -37.05
C PHE A 150 -13.57 -3.20 -35.87
N LYS A 151 -13.15 -2.81 -34.69
CA LYS A 151 -13.46 -3.54 -33.47
C LYS A 151 -14.24 -2.67 -32.49
N ILE A 152 -15.34 -3.20 -31.99
CA ILE A 152 -16.12 -2.61 -30.91
C ILE A 152 -15.80 -3.37 -29.63
N ARG A 153 -15.61 -2.65 -28.54
CA ARG A 153 -15.36 -3.24 -27.22
C ARG A 153 -16.11 -2.52 -26.13
N GLY A 154 -16.52 -3.29 -25.13
CA GLY A 154 -17.13 -2.77 -23.92
C GLY A 154 -16.59 -3.50 -22.71
N THR A 155 -16.31 -2.78 -21.63
CA THR A 155 -15.90 -3.35 -20.36
C THR A 155 -16.68 -2.72 -19.22
N PHE A 156 -17.05 -3.54 -18.25
CA PHE A 156 -17.65 -3.09 -17.01
C PHE A 156 -16.95 -3.79 -15.84
N GLY A 157 -16.68 -3.06 -14.77
CA GLY A 157 -16.06 -3.67 -13.61
C GLY A 157 -16.21 -2.85 -12.34
N LYS A 158 -16.06 -3.54 -11.24
CA LYS A 158 -15.92 -3.02 -9.90
C LYS A 158 -14.48 -3.23 -9.45
N THR A 159 -13.77 -2.14 -9.18
CA THR A 159 -12.42 -2.16 -8.64
C THR A 159 -12.44 -1.71 -7.18
N GLY A 160 -11.44 -2.13 -6.41
CA GLY A 160 -11.26 -1.71 -5.03
C GLY A 160 -9.86 -1.24 -4.73
N ASN A 161 -9.75 -0.41 -3.71
CA ASN A 161 -8.47 0.02 -3.16
C ASN A 161 -8.48 -0.19 -1.64
N GLY A 162 -7.43 -0.83 -1.13
CA GLY A 162 -7.15 -0.89 0.30
C GLY A 162 -6.53 0.43 0.73
N LEU A 163 -7.07 1.05 1.77
CA LEU A 163 -6.56 2.32 2.30
C LEU A 163 -5.21 2.09 2.99
N ASP A 164 -4.11 2.15 2.25
CA ASP A 164 -2.75 1.86 2.73
C ASP A 164 -2.31 2.72 3.93
N ASN A 165 -2.86 3.93 4.06
CA ASN A 165 -2.58 4.83 5.18
C ASN A 165 -3.48 4.61 6.39
N THR A 166 -4.35 3.61 6.36
CA THR A 166 -5.19 3.27 7.51
C THR A 166 -4.34 2.68 8.62
N GLY A 167 -4.37 3.28 9.80
CA GLY A 167 -3.74 2.72 10.99
C GLY A 167 -4.38 1.39 11.42
N TYR A 168 -3.72 0.67 12.33
CA TYR A 168 -4.33 -0.50 12.97
C TYR A 168 -5.46 -0.07 13.88
N TYR A 169 -6.48 -0.91 13.98
CA TYR A 169 -7.61 -0.73 14.91
C TYR A 169 -8.40 0.59 14.75
N THR A 170 -8.35 1.24 13.59
CA THR A 170 -9.11 2.46 13.31
C THR A 170 -10.63 2.27 13.36
N TYR A 171 -11.07 1.02 13.40
CA TYR A 171 -12.46 0.63 13.65
C TYR A 171 -12.82 0.54 15.13
N GLN A 172 -11.84 0.69 16.05
CA GLN A 172 -12.04 0.71 17.49
C GLN A 172 -11.74 2.10 18.03
N GLN A 173 -12.59 2.58 18.95
CA GLN A 173 -12.34 3.85 19.62
C GLN A 173 -11.17 3.70 20.58
N THR A 174 -10.21 4.59 20.47
CA THR A 174 -9.08 4.70 21.40
C THR A 174 -9.24 5.91 22.30
N PHE A 175 -8.73 5.77 23.50
CA PHE A 175 -8.79 6.80 24.53
C PHE A 175 -7.37 7.08 25.02
N SER A 176 -7.09 8.36 25.26
CA SER A 176 -5.86 8.77 25.92
C SER A 176 -6.17 9.37 27.28
N SER A 177 -5.35 9.08 28.27
CA SER A 177 -5.43 9.72 29.57
C SER A 177 -4.42 10.87 29.64
N ASN A 178 -4.87 12.05 30.07
CA ASN A 178 -4.01 13.18 30.33
C ASN A 178 -3.99 13.50 31.82
N VAL A 179 -2.81 13.33 32.43
CA VAL A 179 -2.61 13.54 33.88
C VAL A 179 -2.60 15.01 34.24
N ALA A 180 -2.34 15.92 33.30
CA ALA A 180 -2.12 17.34 33.58
C ALA A 180 -3.42 18.17 33.69
N THR A 181 -4.53 17.69 33.13
CA THR A 181 -5.78 18.47 32.98
C THR A 181 -7.01 17.80 33.58
N GLY A 182 -6.82 16.77 34.38
CA GLY A 182 -7.92 16.00 34.97
C GLY A 182 -8.51 16.62 36.22
N TYR A 183 -9.71 16.20 36.59
CA TYR A 183 -10.31 16.49 37.88
C TYR A 183 -9.69 15.59 38.95
N PRO A 184 -9.22 16.18 40.09
CA PRO A 184 -8.74 15.37 41.19
C PRO A 184 -9.91 14.60 41.81
N LEU A 185 -9.75 13.28 41.96
CA LEU A 185 -10.72 12.41 42.58
C LEU A 185 -10.13 11.86 43.90
N GLY A 186 -10.93 11.86 44.98
CA GLY A 186 -10.53 11.35 46.28
C GLY A 186 -9.89 12.41 47.19
N THR A 187 -9.15 11.96 48.18
CA THR A 187 -8.51 12.82 49.21
C THR A 187 -7.21 13.48 48.73
N ASN A 188 -6.60 13.02 47.67
CA ASN A 188 -5.41 13.59 47.04
C ASN A 188 -5.84 14.57 45.93
N LEU A 189 -5.77 15.87 46.20
CA LEU A 189 -6.06 16.91 45.24
C LEU A 189 -4.92 17.21 44.27
N GLY A 190 -4.07 16.22 44.01
CA GLY A 190 -3.05 16.28 42.96
C GLY A 190 -3.65 16.22 41.53
N ALA A 191 -2.79 16.16 40.54
CA ALA A 191 -3.21 16.08 39.14
C ALA A 191 -4.17 14.89 38.91
N GLY A 192 -5.37 15.17 38.47
CA GLY A 192 -6.36 14.16 38.14
C GLY A 192 -6.17 13.63 36.71
N ASN A 193 -6.64 12.42 36.48
CA ASN A 193 -6.64 11.82 35.14
C ASN A 193 -7.96 12.15 34.43
N ILE A 194 -7.90 12.73 33.25
CA ILE A 194 -9.02 12.76 32.30
C ILE A 194 -8.73 11.75 31.18
N THR A 195 -9.69 10.91 30.93
CA THR A 195 -9.70 10.07 29.73
C THR A 195 -10.50 10.79 28.64
N THR A 196 -9.88 11.06 27.51
CA THR A 196 -10.50 11.69 26.37
C THR A 196 -10.51 10.75 25.17
N GLU A 197 -11.55 10.83 24.36
CA GLU A 197 -11.60 10.12 23.08
C GLU A 197 -10.55 10.69 22.14
N ASN A 198 -9.82 9.82 21.47
CA ASN A 198 -8.87 10.23 20.44
C ASN A 198 -9.60 10.59 19.15
N SER A 199 -9.11 11.62 18.48
CA SER A 199 -9.58 12.01 17.15
C SER A 199 -8.61 11.47 16.08
N PRO A 200 -9.13 11.02 14.93
CA PRO A 200 -10.55 10.93 14.55
C PRO A 200 -11.30 9.83 15.30
N LEU A 201 -12.62 9.97 15.42
CA LEU A 201 -13.48 8.93 16.00
C LEU A 201 -13.38 7.64 15.20
N ALA A 202 -13.54 6.52 15.90
CA ALA A 202 -13.51 5.21 15.26
C ALA A 202 -14.58 5.05 14.18
N ASN A 203 -14.21 4.41 13.08
CA ASN A 203 -15.15 4.04 12.04
C ASN A 203 -15.30 2.51 11.95
N PRO A 204 -16.29 1.91 12.64
CA PRO A 204 -16.50 0.46 12.59
C PRO A 204 -16.96 -0.04 11.20
N PHE A 205 -17.38 0.87 10.32
CA PHE A 205 -17.82 0.55 8.96
C PHE A 205 -16.72 0.72 7.91
N LEU A 206 -15.50 1.02 8.34
CA LEU A 206 -14.37 1.16 7.44
C LEU A 206 -14.15 -0.11 6.62
N THR A 207 -14.13 0.04 5.30
CA THR A 207 -13.97 -1.06 4.33
C THR A 207 -13.26 -0.57 3.09
N TRP A 208 -13.10 -1.43 2.11
CA TRP A 208 -12.52 -1.15 0.82
C TRP A 208 -13.19 0.02 0.12
N GLU A 209 -12.40 0.92 -0.43
CA GLU A 209 -12.87 1.90 -1.41
C GLU A 209 -13.32 1.14 -2.67
N LYS A 210 -14.44 1.53 -3.25
CA LYS A 210 -15.03 0.84 -4.41
C LYS A 210 -15.29 1.83 -5.53
N ALA A 211 -14.84 1.48 -6.74
CA ALA A 211 -15.11 2.25 -7.94
C ALA A 211 -15.73 1.34 -9.01
N TYR A 212 -16.81 1.80 -9.61
CA TYR A 212 -17.43 1.16 -10.76
C TYR A 212 -17.00 1.88 -12.03
N LYS A 213 -16.56 1.11 -13.04
CA LYS A 213 -16.04 1.63 -14.29
C LYS A 213 -16.75 0.98 -15.46
N LEU A 214 -17.24 1.79 -16.38
CA LEU A 214 -17.78 1.39 -17.67
C LEU A 214 -16.93 2.04 -18.76
N ASN A 215 -16.40 1.25 -19.69
CA ASN A 215 -15.70 1.73 -20.85
C ASN A 215 -16.36 1.15 -22.11
N LEU A 216 -16.60 2.01 -23.09
CA LEU A 216 -16.99 1.64 -24.46
C LEU A 216 -15.92 2.19 -25.38
N GLY A 217 -15.51 1.40 -26.36
CA GLY A 217 -14.45 1.80 -27.28
C GLY A 217 -14.68 1.23 -28.67
N ILE A 218 -14.19 1.95 -29.66
CA ILE A 218 -14.14 1.54 -31.06
C ILE A 218 -12.68 1.68 -31.49
N ASP A 219 -12.12 0.62 -32.03
CA ASP A 219 -10.77 0.61 -32.58
C ASP A 219 -10.89 0.53 -34.11
N LEU A 220 -10.35 1.49 -34.80
CA LEU A 220 -10.38 1.62 -36.26
C LEU A 220 -8.96 1.65 -36.80
N ALA A 221 -8.75 0.97 -37.94
CA ALA A 221 -7.57 1.17 -38.78
C ALA A 221 -7.99 1.25 -40.25
N LEU A 222 -7.60 2.31 -40.87
CA LEU A 222 -8.06 2.66 -42.22
C LEU A 222 -6.89 2.85 -43.17
N PHE A 223 -7.14 2.64 -44.48
CA PHE A 223 -6.20 2.95 -45.59
C PHE A 223 -4.83 2.28 -45.39
N ASN A 224 -4.81 0.95 -45.28
CA ASN A 224 -3.60 0.17 -45.04
C ASN A 224 -2.85 0.62 -43.78
N ASN A 225 -3.60 0.83 -42.69
CA ASN A 225 -3.10 1.26 -41.37
C ASN A 225 -2.46 2.66 -41.35
N ARG A 226 -2.76 3.52 -42.32
CA ARG A 226 -2.26 4.91 -42.31
C ARG A 226 -2.97 5.80 -41.30
N LEU A 227 -4.22 5.48 -40.97
CA LEU A 227 -4.99 6.12 -39.87
C LEU A 227 -5.35 5.05 -38.82
N LYS A 228 -5.10 5.38 -37.57
CA LYS A 228 -5.46 4.53 -36.39
C LYS A 228 -6.09 5.39 -35.34
#